data_2b784d351dc213641f88626fc4639647
#
_entry.id   2b784d351dc213641f88626fc4639647
#
_cell.length_a   1.000
_cell.length_b   1.000
_cell.length_c   1.000
_cell.angle_alpha   90.00
_cell.angle_beta   90.00
_cell.angle_gamma   90.00
#
_symmetry.space_group_name_H-M   'P 1'
#
loop_
_entity.id
_entity.type
_entity.pdbx_description
1 polymer ?
#
loop_
_entity_poly.entity_id
_entity_poly.type
_entity_poly.pdbx_seq_one_letter_code
_entity_poly.pdbx_strand_id
1 'polypeptide(L)'
;LMKPYAKVIVLGSPITKSNFKLHNKDGRAILPYNTGKSLDKYALYEEEIAYYARSQNPDLILEESLIAVLKVYYKSEKRHPDTANITKSIFDGIEKSGLIVNDAQIRKIIVEEFYDKLNPRFELELFGESTYSLSYSITENEIQNEKRLYSSLKKSIRSTDELNKKTKTPKSP
;
A
#
# COMPACT_ATOMS: atom_id res chain seq x y z
N LEU A 1 24.53 4.72 -9.50
CA LEU A 1 23.22 5.22 -9.05
C LEU A 1 22.19 5.03 -10.15
N MET A 2 21.22 4.14 -9.92
CA MET A 2 20.07 4.00 -10.82
C MET A 2 19.27 5.30 -10.84
N LYS A 3 19.00 5.80 -12.05
CA LYS A 3 18.17 6.98 -12.24
C LYS A 3 16.84 6.56 -12.85
N PRO A 4 15.70 6.78 -12.19
CA PRO A 4 14.39 6.50 -12.78
C PRO A 4 14.14 7.38 -14.00
N TYR A 5 13.27 6.96 -14.90
CA TYR A 5 12.84 7.77 -16.03
C TYR A 5 11.99 8.96 -15.57
N ALA A 6 11.18 8.76 -14.54
CA ALA A 6 10.38 9.79 -13.93
C ALA A 6 10.30 9.60 -12.41
N LYS A 7 10.20 10.70 -11.69
CA LYS A 7 9.96 10.74 -10.25
C LYS A 7 8.84 11.71 -9.95
N VAL A 8 7.91 11.29 -9.11
CA VAL A 8 6.78 12.12 -8.68
C VAL A 8 6.67 12.06 -7.16
N ILE A 9 6.69 13.23 -6.52
CA ILE A 9 6.48 13.38 -5.09
C ILE A 9 5.28 14.28 -4.89
N VAL A 10 4.26 13.78 -4.17
CA VAL A 10 3.07 14.55 -3.81
C VAL A 10 2.94 14.61 -2.29
N LEU A 11 3.09 15.81 -1.75
CA LEU A 11 2.95 16.06 -0.32
C LEU A 11 1.49 16.04 0.09
N GLY A 12 1.25 15.64 1.33
CA GLY A 12 -0.09 15.50 1.91
C GLY A 12 -0.49 14.05 2.12
N SER A 13 -1.50 13.84 2.95
CA SER A 13 -1.98 12.50 3.27
C SER A 13 -2.57 11.82 2.04
N PRO A 14 -2.07 10.65 1.64
CA PRO A 14 -2.62 9.91 0.51
C PRO A 14 -4.09 9.54 0.71
N ILE A 15 -4.86 9.60 -0.36
CA ILE A 15 -6.30 9.35 -0.36
C ILE A 15 -6.61 8.18 -1.29
N THR A 16 -7.43 7.24 -0.82
CA THR A 16 -7.96 6.16 -1.67
C THR A 16 -9.35 6.50 -2.15
N LYS A 17 -9.68 6.04 -3.36
CA LYS A 17 -11.07 5.83 -3.73
C LYS A 17 -11.59 4.68 -2.88
N SER A 18 -12.26 4.97 -1.78
CA SER A 18 -12.94 3.92 -1.05
C SER A 18 -14.00 3.33 -1.98
N ASN A 19 -13.95 2.02 -2.14
CA ASN A 19 -15.02 1.29 -2.79
C ASN A 19 -16.27 1.42 -1.91
N PHE A 20 -17.09 2.43 -2.16
CA PHE A 20 -18.41 2.57 -1.56
C PHE A 20 -19.32 1.47 -2.07
N LYS A 21 -19.11 0.27 -1.62
CA LYS A 21 -20.11 -0.80 -1.70
C LYS A 21 -21.04 -0.69 -0.50
N LEU A 22 -21.81 0.37 -0.46
CA LEU A 22 -22.98 0.39 0.39
C LEU A 22 -24.04 -0.50 -0.27
N HIS A 23 -24.19 -1.71 0.24
CA HIS A 23 -25.31 -2.56 -0.07
C HIS A 23 -26.34 -2.44 1.04
N ASN A 24 -27.61 -2.32 0.66
CA ASN A 24 -28.68 -2.49 1.61
C ASN A 24 -28.80 -3.98 2.02
N LYS A 25 -29.64 -4.28 3.00
CA LYS A 25 -29.88 -5.65 3.47
C LYS A 25 -30.33 -6.61 2.35
N ASP A 26 -30.82 -6.07 1.25
CA ASP A 26 -31.31 -6.83 0.08
C ASP A 26 -30.26 -6.98 -1.02
N GLY A 27 -29.00 -6.59 -0.76
CA GLY A 27 -27.89 -6.73 -1.69
C GLY A 27 -27.87 -5.71 -2.84
N ARG A 28 -28.76 -4.71 -2.84
CA ARG A 28 -28.78 -3.65 -3.85
C ARG A 28 -27.77 -2.57 -3.50
N ALA A 29 -26.98 -2.11 -4.48
CA ALA A 29 -26.09 -1.01 -4.32
C ALA A 29 -26.87 0.27 -3.97
N ILE A 30 -26.56 0.86 -2.83
CA ILE A 30 -27.09 2.18 -2.43
C ILE A 30 -26.07 3.22 -2.85
N LEU A 31 -26.48 4.16 -3.71
CA LEU A 31 -25.73 5.38 -3.97
C LEU A 31 -25.84 6.25 -2.72
N PRO A 32 -24.74 6.58 -2.03
CA PRO A 32 -24.79 7.45 -0.86
C PRO A 32 -25.31 8.84 -1.25
N TYR A 33 -26.18 9.38 -0.45
CA TYR A 33 -26.79 10.71 -0.65
C TYR A 33 -25.78 11.88 -0.71
N ASN A 34 -24.52 11.63 -0.30
CA ASN A 34 -23.41 12.58 -0.29
C ASN A 34 -22.30 12.24 -1.28
N THR A 35 -22.58 11.50 -2.34
CA THR A 35 -21.57 11.07 -3.34
C THR A 35 -20.87 12.26 -4.01
N GLY A 36 -21.51 13.40 -4.17
CA GLY A 36 -20.93 14.58 -4.79
C GLY A 36 -19.65 15.07 -4.09
N LYS A 37 -19.68 15.26 -2.78
CA LYS A 37 -18.52 15.76 -2.00
C LYS A 37 -17.35 14.78 -1.95
N SER A 38 -17.63 13.49 -1.89
CA SER A 38 -16.56 12.47 -1.86
C SER A 38 -15.94 12.30 -3.24
N LEU A 39 -16.74 12.32 -4.32
CA LEU A 39 -16.25 12.27 -5.69
C LEU A 39 -15.39 13.50 -6.02
N ASP A 40 -15.79 14.68 -5.60
CA ASP A 40 -15.04 15.92 -5.79
C ASP A 40 -13.66 15.85 -5.10
N LYS A 41 -13.59 15.28 -3.90
CA LYS A 41 -12.33 15.12 -3.18
C LYS A 41 -11.35 14.21 -3.92
N TYR A 42 -11.82 13.11 -4.50
CA TYR A 42 -10.98 12.19 -5.28
C TYR A 42 -10.58 12.80 -6.62
N ALA A 43 -11.48 13.49 -7.29
CA ALA A 43 -11.20 14.19 -8.53
C ALA A 43 -10.14 15.27 -8.31
N LEU A 44 -10.23 16.05 -7.23
CA LEU A 44 -9.24 17.05 -6.84
C LEU A 44 -7.88 16.43 -6.54
N TYR A 45 -7.86 15.29 -5.86
CA TYR A 45 -6.61 14.57 -5.57
C TYR A 45 -5.94 14.04 -6.85
N GLU A 46 -6.71 13.50 -7.79
CA GLU A 46 -6.18 13.08 -9.09
C GLU A 46 -5.63 14.26 -9.90
N GLU A 47 -6.29 15.41 -9.85
CA GLU A 47 -5.81 16.64 -10.49
C GLU A 47 -4.52 17.17 -9.85
N GLU A 48 -4.42 17.11 -8.53
CA GLU A 48 -3.22 17.46 -7.80
C GLU A 48 -2.04 16.55 -8.19
N ILE A 49 -2.26 15.25 -8.23
CA ILE A 49 -1.25 14.29 -8.69
C ILE A 49 -0.84 14.59 -10.14
N ALA A 50 -1.80 14.81 -11.02
CA ALA A 50 -1.53 15.13 -12.41
C ALA A 50 -0.70 16.41 -12.56
N TYR A 51 -1.01 17.43 -11.80
CA TYR A 51 -0.26 18.68 -11.79
C TYR A 51 1.20 18.46 -11.37
N TYR A 52 1.44 17.79 -10.25
CA TYR A 52 2.80 17.52 -9.75
C TYR A 52 3.57 16.56 -10.65
N ALA A 53 2.92 15.54 -11.18
CA ALA A 53 3.54 14.63 -12.13
C ALA A 53 4.06 15.37 -13.36
N ARG A 54 3.26 16.26 -13.91
CA ARG A 54 3.63 17.06 -15.08
C ARG A 54 4.68 18.14 -14.76
N SER A 55 4.50 18.86 -13.66
CA SER A 55 5.45 19.92 -13.27
C SER A 55 6.84 19.39 -12.90
N GLN A 56 6.91 18.20 -12.31
CA GLN A 56 8.17 17.56 -11.94
C GLN A 56 8.84 16.83 -13.13
N ASN A 57 8.08 16.50 -14.17
CA ASN A 57 8.55 15.81 -15.38
C ASN A 57 8.02 16.53 -16.64
N PRO A 58 8.46 17.78 -16.91
CA PRO A 58 7.95 18.56 -18.03
C PRO A 58 8.28 17.85 -19.35
N ASP A 59 7.32 17.88 -20.29
CA ASP A 59 7.43 17.37 -21.67
C ASP A 59 7.73 15.86 -21.79
N LEU A 60 7.82 15.12 -20.70
CA LEU A 60 8.08 13.69 -20.71
C LEU A 60 6.78 12.90 -20.94
N ILE A 61 6.83 11.97 -21.89
CA ILE A 61 5.79 10.98 -22.13
C ILE A 61 6.45 9.62 -22.22
N LEU A 62 6.07 8.70 -21.32
CA LEU A 62 6.57 7.34 -21.30
C LEU A 62 5.59 6.44 -22.04
N GLU A 63 6.07 5.71 -23.05
CA GLU A 63 5.23 4.88 -23.93
C GLU A 63 5.51 3.39 -23.81
N GLU A 64 6.58 3.00 -23.10
CA GLU A 64 6.94 1.61 -22.89
C GLU A 64 6.35 0.98 -21.63
N SER A 65 6.52 -0.31 -21.47
CA SER A 65 6.21 -1.02 -20.23
C SER A 65 7.08 -0.54 -19.08
N LEU A 66 6.47 -0.31 -17.93
CA LEU A 66 7.08 0.34 -16.78
C LEU A 66 7.08 -0.53 -15.53
N ILE A 67 8.10 -0.32 -14.72
CA ILE A 67 8.20 -0.78 -13.36
C ILE A 67 7.95 0.44 -12.45
N ALA A 68 6.97 0.34 -11.56
CA ALA A 68 6.69 1.38 -10.59
C ALA A 68 7.20 0.99 -9.20
N VAL A 69 7.93 1.88 -8.57
CA VAL A 69 8.32 1.79 -7.16
C VAL A 69 7.63 2.90 -6.41
N LEU A 70 6.65 2.54 -5.59
CA LEU A 70 5.81 3.46 -4.84
C LEU A 70 6.09 3.34 -3.35
N LYS A 71 6.47 4.44 -2.74
CA LYS A 71 6.61 4.59 -1.29
C LYS A 71 5.52 5.50 -0.77
N VAL A 72 4.72 5.00 0.16
CA VAL A 72 3.60 5.73 0.75
C VAL A 72 3.91 6.00 2.21
N TYR A 73 3.93 7.27 2.58
CA TYR A 73 4.19 7.73 3.94
C TYR A 73 2.90 8.25 4.54
N TYR A 74 2.34 7.48 5.46
CA TYR A 74 1.13 7.87 6.19
C TYR A 74 1.46 8.68 7.43
N LYS A 75 0.51 9.48 7.87
CA LYS A 75 0.63 10.28 9.09
C LYS A 75 0.62 9.42 10.35
N SER A 76 -0.08 8.28 10.33
CA SER A 76 -0.28 7.40 11.48
C SER A 76 -0.42 5.94 11.05
N GLU A 77 0.16 5.04 11.83
CA GLU A 77 0.02 3.61 11.64
C GLU A 77 -1.41 3.09 11.85
N LYS A 78 -2.15 3.71 12.75
CA LYS A 78 -3.46 3.21 13.21
C LYS A 78 -4.64 3.59 12.33
N ARG A 79 -4.52 4.67 11.57
CA ARG A 79 -5.62 5.25 10.78
C ARG A 79 -5.09 5.74 9.45
N HIS A 80 -5.08 4.87 8.47
CA HIS A 80 -4.72 5.22 7.10
C HIS A 80 -5.53 4.39 6.11
N PRO A 81 -5.59 4.83 4.84
CA PRO A 81 -6.18 4.04 3.77
C PRO A 81 -5.47 2.69 3.59
N ASP A 82 -6.16 1.74 3.03
CA ASP A 82 -5.57 0.46 2.64
C ASP A 82 -4.55 0.68 1.50
N THR A 83 -3.30 0.33 1.77
CA THR A 83 -2.19 0.52 0.83
C THR A 83 -2.41 -0.22 -0.49
N ALA A 84 -3.09 -1.36 -0.47
CA ALA A 84 -3.44 -2.09 -1.70
C ALA A 84 -4.37 -1.29 -2.63
N ASN A 85 -5.22 -0.42 -2.07
CA ASN A 85 -6.15 0.41 -2.83
C ASN A 85 -5.57 1.78 -3.23
N ILE A 86 -4.44 2.20 -2.65
CA ILE A 86 -3.86 3.51 -2.92
C ILE A 86 -3.32 3.64 -4.35
N THR A 87 -2.85 2.54 -4.93
CA THR A 87 -2.24 2.49 -6.27
C THR A 87 -3.21 2.98 -7.35
N LYS A 88 -4.48 2.61 -7.24
CA LYS A 88 -5.51 3.01 -8.23
C LYS A 88 -5.64 4.53 -8.34
N SER A 89 -5.78 5.22 -7.21
CA SER A 89 -5.90 6.68 -7.18
C SER A 89 -4.65 7.36 -7.73
N ILE A 90 -3.48 6.88 -7.35
CA ILE A 90 -2.20 7.45 -7.77
C ILE A 90 -1.99 7.26 -9.27
N PHE A 91 -2.15 6.05 -9.79
CA PHE A 91 -1.92 5.77 -11.20
C PHE A 91 -2.97 6.41 -12.12
N ASP A 92 -4.20 6.56 -11.67
CA ASP A 92 -5.21 7.35 -12.39
C ASP A 92 -4.78 8.82 -12.54
N GLY A 93 -4.19 9.40 -11.50
CA GLY A 93 -3.61 10.75 -11.55
C GLY A 93 -2.39 10.85 -12.46
N ILE A 94 -1.52 9.86 -12.45
CA ILE A 94 -0.34 9.79 -13.33
C ILE A 94 -0.77 9.69 -14.81
N GLU A 95 -1.75 8.84 -15.12
CA GLU A 95 -2.33 8.75 -16.47
C GLU A 95 -2.95 10.07 -16.89
N LYS A 96 -3.72 10.71 -16.03
CA LYS A 96 -4.34 12.02 -16.28
C LYS A 96 -3.31 13.10 -16.59
N SER A 97 -2.12 13.03 -16.01
CA SER A 97 -1.02 13.98 -16.29
C SER A 97 -0.47 13.87 -17.73
N GLY A 98 -0.68 12.75 -18.39
CA GLY A 98 -0.05 12.43 -19.68
C GLY A 98 1.41 11.99 -19.57
N LEU A 99 1.95 11.80 -18.35
CA LEU A 99 3.29 11.25 -18.15
C LEU A 99 3.39 9.82 -18.69
N ILE A 100 2.30 9.07 -18.58
CA ILE A 100 2.10 7.77 -19.21
C ILE A 100 0.85 7.85 -20.11
N VAL A 101 0.77 6.98 -21.10
CA VAL A 101 -0.35 6.93 -22.04
C VAL A 101 -1.52 6.15 -21.43
N ASN A 102 -1.21 5.06 -20.73
CA ASN A 102 -2.21 4.19 -20.12
C ASN A 102 -1.63 3.51 -18.87
N ASP A 103 -2.42 3.36 -17.82
CA ASP A 103 -1.99 2.70 -16.58
C ASP A 103 -1.60 1.23 -16.78
N ALA A 104 -2.11 0.57 -17.83
CA ALA A 104 -1.72 -0.78 -18.23
C ALA A 104 -0.24 -0.91 -18.60
N GLN A 105 0.47 0.18 -18.90
CA GLN A 105 1.92 0.18 -19.08
C GLN A 105 2.66 -0.23 -17.81
N ILE A 106 2.08 0.03 -16.63
CA ILE A 106 2.68 -0.31 -15.34
C ILE A 106 2.44 -1.78 -15.07
N ARG A 107 3.42 -2.59 -15.43
CA ARG A 107 3.31 -4.06 -15.39
C ARG A 107 3.88 -4.68 -14.13
N LYS A 108 4.77 -3.99 -13.44
CA LYS A 108 5.37 -4.42 -12.18
C LYS A 108 5.30 -3.28 -11.20
N ILE A 109 4.79 -3.56 -10.01
CA ILE A 109 4.56 -2.57 -8.97
C ILE A 109 5.15 -3.10 -7.68
N ILE A 110 6.01 -2.28 -7.07
CA ILE A 110 6.45 -2.45 -5.69
C ILE A 110 5.82 -1.33 -4.88
N VAL A 111 5.10 -1.68 -3.83
CA VAL A 111 4.51 -0.72 -2.90
C VAL A 111 5.06 -0.98 -1.51
N GLU A 112 5.63 0.05 -0.90
CA GLU A 112 6.10 0.02 0.47
C GLU A 112 5.38 1.06 1.30
N GLU A 113 4.99 0.67 2.51
CA GLU A 113 4.28 1.49 3.49
C GLU A 113 5.25 1.99 4.54
N PHE A 114 5.20 3.30 4.80
CA PHE A 114 5.98 3.99 5.84
C PHE A 114 5.09 4.94 6.63
N TYR A 115 5.64 5.48 7.71
CA TYR A 115 4.96 6.46 8.57
C TYR A 115 5.84 7.68 8.75
N ASP A 116 5.28 8.84 8.44
CA ASP A 116 5.92 10.15 8.64
C ASP A 116 4.85 11.16 9.07
N LYS A 117 4.80 11.43 10.36
CA LYS A 117 3.79 12.30 10.95
C LYS A 117 3.88 13.73 10.44
N LEU A 118 5.10 14.22 10.18
CA LEU A 118 5.33 15.60 9.79
C LEU A 118 5.16 15.83 8.29
N ASN A 119 5.52 14.84 7.48
CA ASN A 119 5.49 14.93 6.03
C ASN A 119 4.84 13.70 5.39
N PRO A 120 3.53 13.47 5.63
CA PRO A 120 2.82 12.42 4.91
C PRO A 120 2.85 12.74 3.41
N ARG A 121 3.07 11.72 2.59
CA ARG A 121 3.25 11.88 1.14
C ARG A 121 3.28 10.55 0.43
N PHE A 122 3.32 10.57 -0.88
CA PHE A 122 3.86 9.44 -1.64
C PHE A 122 5.06 9.89 -2.49
N GLU A 123 5.92 8.93 -2.78
CA GLU A 123 7.05 9.06 -3.69
C GLU A 123 6.97 7.92 -4.70
N LEU A 124 6.89 8.28 -5.98
CA LEU A 124 6.81 7.33 -7.08
C LEU A 124 8.03 7.46 -7.96
N GLU A 125 8.64 6.31 -8.30
CA GLU A 125 9.66 6.21 -9.32
C GLU A 125 9.19 5.27 -10.43
N LEU A 126 9.39 5.67 -11.69
CA LEU A 126 9.05 4.88 -12.87
C LEU A 126 10.32 4.52 -13.63
N PHE A 127 10.48 3.23 -13.89
CA PHE A 127 11.61 2.66 -14.65
C PHE A 127 11.09 1.98 -15.90
N GLY A 128 11.75 2.21 -17.05
CA GLY A 128 11.40 1.54 -18.29
C GLY A 128 11.97 0.12 -18.37
N GLU A 129 11.13 -0.85 -18.74
CA GLU A 129 11.55 -2.25 -18.88
C GLU A 129 12.54 -2.49 -20.04
N SER A 130 12.66 -1.56 -20.98
CA SER A 130 13.70 -1.64 -22.04
C SER A 130 15.12 -1.52 -21.49
N THR A 131 15.29 -0.83 -20.35
CA THR A 131 16.59 -0.54 -19.72
C THR A 131 16.76 -1.27 -18.40
N TYR A 132 15.68 -1.45 -17.66
CA TYR A 132 15.70 -1.98 -16.29
C TYR A 132 14.89 -3.27 -16.18
N SER A 133 15.30 -4.13 -15.29
CA SER A 133 14.55 -5.31 -14.88
C SER A 133 14.40 -5.35 -13.37
N LEU A 134 13.28 -5.88 -12.90
CA LEU A 134 13.01 -6.09 -11.49
C LEU A 134 13.52 -7.46 -11.06
N SER A 135 14.38 -7.50 -10.06
CA SER A 135 14.70 -8.72 -9.33
C SER A 135 14.33 -8.55 -7.86
N TYR A 136 13.86 -9.61 -7.24
CA TYR A 136 13.48 -9.58 -5.82
C TYR A 136 13.87 -10.86 -5.12
N SER A 137 14.10 -10.76 -3.81
CA SER A 137 14.34 -11.90 -2.94
C SER A 137 13.59 -11.71 -1.63
N ILE A 138 13.07 -12.80 -1.09
CA ILE A 138 12.47 -12.83 0.25
C ILE A 138 13.42 -13.63 1.12
N THR A 139 13.92 -12.98 2.17
CA THR A 139 14.85 -13.60 3.11
C THR A 139 14.20 -13.73 4.49
N GLU A 140 14.52 -14.82 5.15
CA GLU A 140 14.05 -15.07 6.51
C GLU A 140 14.91 -14.29 7.51
N ASN A 141 14.27 -13.53 8.40
CA ASN A 141 14.98 -12.76 9.43
C ASN A 141 15.31 -13.65 10.63
N GLU A 142 16.58 -13.91 10.88
CA GLU A 142 17.06 -14.77 11.98
C GLU A 142 16.50 -14.34 13.35
N ILE A 143 16.52 -13.06 13.66
CA ILE A 143 16.03 -12.52 14.95
C ILE A 143 14.52 -12.77 15.16
N GLN A 144 13.73 -12.76 14.09
CA GLN A 144 12.28 -13.03 14.19
C GLN A 144 12.01 -14.54 14.33
N ASN A 145 12.85 -15.36 13.74
CA ASN A 145 12.77 -16.82 13.89
C ASN A 145 13.07 -17.27 15.31
N GLU A 146 14.08 -16.71 15.94
CA GLU A 146 14.38 -16.95 17.36
C GLU A 146 13.21 -16.56 18.26
N LYS A 147 12.58 -15.40 18.03
CA LYS A 147 11.40 -14.97 18.78
C LYS A 147 10.19 -15.89 18.55
N ARG A 148 9.98 -16.37 17.33
CA ARG A 148 8.93 -17.35 17.01
C ARG A 148 9.17 -18.70 17.70
N LEU A 149 10.38 -19.22 17.62
CA LEU A 149 10.80 -20.44 18.30
C LEU A 149 10.62 -20.33 19.81
N TYR A 150 11.07 -19.21 20.40
CA TYR A 150 10.95 -18.97 21.84
C TYR A 150 9.48 -18.86 22.28
N SER A 151 8.62 -18.21 21.51
CA SER A 151 7.18 -18.11 21.80
C SER A 151 6.47 -19.47 21.66
N SER A 152 6.87 -20.29 20.69
CA SER A 152 6.34 -21.64 20.49
C SER A 152 6.75 -22.59 21.63
N LEU A 153 8.01 -22.52 22.05
CA LEU A 153 8.53 -23.28 23.19
C LEU A 153 7.83 -22.89 24.49
N LYS A 154 7.61 -21.60 24.74
CA LYS A 154 6.85 -21.15 25.93
C LYS A 154 5.41 -21.67 25.93
N LYS A 155 4.74 -21.69 24.78
CA LYS A 155 3.37 -22.26 24.68
C LYS A 155 3.37 -23.75 24.95
N SER A 156 4.34 -24.50 24.42
CA SER A 156 4.48 -25.93 24.62
C SER A 156 4.72 -26.27 26.09
N ILE A 157 5.63 -25.55 26.78
CA ILE A 157 5.92 -25.75 28.19
C ILE A 157 4.69 -25.50 29.07
N ARG A 158 3.93 -24.41 28.80
CA ARG A 158 2.71 -24.11 29.54
C ARG A 158 1.64 -25.19 29.40
N SER A 159 1.46 -25.73 28.18
CA SER A 159 0.50 -26.80 27.95
C SER A 159 0.88 -28.10 28.68
N THR A 160 2.16 -28.41 28.77
CA THR A 160 2.68 -29.59 29.49
C THR A 160 2.51 -29.42 31.02
N ASP A 161 2.75 -28.22 31.56
CA ASP A 161 2.54 -27.91 32.97
C ASP A 161 1.06 -27.98 33.39
N GLU A 162 0.16 -27.55 32.53
CA GLU A 162 -1.29 -27.65 32.76
C GLU A 162 -1.78 -29.09 32.72
N LEU A 163 -1.26 -29.92 31.82
CA LEU A 163 -1.53 -31.37 31.80
C LEU A 163 -1.04 -32.08 33.07
N ASN A 164 0.19 -31.77 33.50
CA ASN A 164 0.76 -32.37 34.72
C ASN A 164 0.02 -31.94 36.01
N LYS A 165 -0.56 -30.77 36.05
CA LYS A 165 -1.41 -30.33 37.17
C LYS A 165 -2.73 -31.08 37.22
N LYS A 166 -3.34 -31.40 36.07
CA LYS A 166 -4.60 -32.18 36.00
C LYS A 166 -4.44 -33.65 36.36
N THR A 167 -3.26 -34.21 36.19
CA THR A 167 -2.97 -35.63 36.55
C THR A 167 -2.59 -35.81 38.02
N LYS A 168 -2.36 -34.74 38.77
CA LYS A 168 -1.95 -34.78 40.20
C LYS A 168 -3.10 -34.53 41.20
N THR A 169 -4.35 -34.58 40.80
CA THR A 169 -5.45 -34.60 41.78
C THR A 169 -5.56 -35.99 42.40
N PRO A 170 -5.34 -36.14 43.70
CA PRO A 170 -5.50 -37.44 44.36
C PRO A 170 -6.98 -37.77 44.43
N LYS A 171 -7.31 -38.99 44.05
CA LYS A 171 -8.60 -39.56 44.40
C LYS A 171 -8.57 -39.68 45.95
N SER A 172 -9.42 -38.90 46.60
CA SER A 172 -9.72 -39.08 48.01
C SER A 172 -10.44 -40.40 48.24
N PRO A 173 -10.23 -41.04 49.42
CA PRO A 173 -10.76 -42.36 49.75
C PRO A 173 -12.26 -42.41 49.85
#